data_ba233c40fdeffd495fb5430210dd1d04
#
_entry.id   ba233c40fdeffd495fb5430210dd1d04
#
_cell.length_a   1.000
_cell.length_b   1.000
_cell.length_c   1.000
_cell.angle_alpha   90.00
_cell.angle_beta   90.00
_cell.angle_gamma   90.00
#
_symmetry.space_group_name_H-M   'P 1'
#
loop_
_entity.id
_entity.type
_entity.pdbx_description
1 polymer ?
#
loop_
_entity_poly.entity_id
_entity_poly.type
_entity_poly.pdbx_seq_one_letter_code
_entity_poly.pdbx_strand_id
1 'polypeptide(L)'
;MSRRSKRRGKRETIDHRDRWMITYADLITLLLIFFVIMYAMSNLDSGKYDVVTQSLQNTFNASDSVLELGEGLGEKPGQTITETPPSEVQGEDSGTVTPDDDNKPLTEREEQFRSQEQELQNLFNVITQYIEDNKLENQIFVADKPQGLAITLSDRFLFDQGQAALKDGAAPTLSKLASLFRDLNTVVSIEGHTDNIPVGANSAYTDNWQLSGERALSVLRFFLDTEKLNPDGFQYAGYADTRPTGDNTTAAGRQKNRRVEITVLRQLQP
;
A
#
# COMPACT_ATOMS: atom_id res chain seq x y z
N MET A 1 -39.31 60.13 -61.43
CA MET A 1 -38.84 60.40 -60.07
C MET A 1 -39.09 59.13 -59.20
N SER A 2 -38.07 58.33 -58.98
CA SER A 2 -38.18 57.05 -58.26
C SER A 2 -37.56 57.21 -56.88
N ARG A 3 -38.37 57.07 -55.82
CA ARG A 3 -37.92 57.09 -54.42
C ARG A 3 -37.49 55.68 -53.98
N ARG A 4 -36.16 55.42 -53.84
CA ARG A 4 -35.59 54.22 -53.24
C ARG A 4 -35.81 54.24 -51.72
N SER A 5 -36.65 53.41 -51.25
CA SER A 5 -36.82 53.10 -49.79
C SER A 5 -35.63 52.32 -49.27
N LYS A 6 -34.91 52.91 -48.34
CA LYS A 6 -33.75 52.30 -47.64
C LYS A 6 -34.28 51.46 -46.47
N ARG A 7 -34.31 50.15 -46.65
CA ARG A 7 -34.59 49.19 -45.52
C ARG A 7 -33.46 49.25 -44.50
N ARG A 8 -33.76 49.80 -43.33
CA ARG A 8 -32.89 49.81 -42.14
C ARG A 8 -32.99 48.46 -41.51
N GLY A 9 -31.89 47.64 -41.52
CA GLY A 9 -31.80 46.38 -40.79
C GLY A 9 -31.90 46.69 -39.31
N LYS A 10 -32.82 46.01 -38.63
CA LYS A 10 -33.02 46.02 -37.19
C LYS A 10 -31.85 45.24 -36.59
N ARG A 11 -30.91 45.93 -35.96
CA ARG A 11 -29.89 45.28 -35.12
C ARG A 11 -30.62 44.69 -33.88
N GLU A 12 -30.64 43.37 -33.76
CA GLU A 12 -31.05 42.70 -32.53
C GLU A 12 -30.05 43.07 -31.45
N THR A 13 -30.51 43.83 -30.47
CA THR A 13 -29.76 44.09 -29.24
C THR A 13 -29.82 42.84 -28.43
N ILE A 14 -28.70 42.13 -28.35
CA ILE A 14 -28.52 41.01 -27.41
C ILE A 14 -28.72 41.58 -26.00
N ASP A 15 -29.78 41.14 -25.36
CA ASP A 15 -30.17 41.59 -24.02
C ASP A 15 -29.08 41.19 -23.01
N HIS A 16 -28.48 42.18 -22.34
CA HIS A 16 -27.40 41.97 -21.36
C HIS A 16 -27.87 41.19 -20.11
N ARG A 17 -29.16 40.89 -20.02
CA ARG A 17 -29.76 40.17 -18.88
C ARG A 17 -29.40 38.70 -18.84
N ASP A 18 -29.03 38.06 -19.94
CA ASP A 18 -28.84 36.61 -20.00
C ASP A 18 -27.36 36.18 -19.95
N ARG A 19 -26.44 37.12 -19.80
CA ARG A 19 -25.00 36.80 -19.71
C ARG A 19 -24.64 35.93 -18.50
N TRP A 20 -25.37 36.06 -17.38
CA TRP A 20 -25.17 35.23 -16.22
C TRP A 20 -25.55 33.75 -16.47
N MET A 21 -26.49 33.50 -17.36
CA MET A 21 -26.95 32.15 -17.72
C MET A 21 -25.83 31.38 -18.45
N ILE A 22 -25.01 32.05 -19.26
CA ILE A 22 -23.88 31.46 -19.97
C ILE A 22 -22.81 31.01 -18.95
N THR A 23 -22.49 31.87 -17.99
CA THR A 23 -21.50 31.52 -16.93
C THR A 23 -22.03 30.43 -15.97
N TYR A 24 -23.32 30.43 -15.70
CA TYR A 24 -23.99 29.41 -14.93
C TYR A 24 -23.98 28.05 -15.66
N ALA A 25 -24.29 28.04 -16.97
CA ALA A 25 -24.24 26.81 -17.77
C ALA A 25 -22.81 26.26 -17.87
N ASP A 26 -21.80 27.12 -18.01
CA ASP A 26 -20.39 26.73 -18.04
C ASP A 26 -19.97 26.08 -16.69
N LEU A 27 -20.37 26.68 -15.56
CA LEU A 27 -20.09 26.13 -14.23
C LEU A 27 -20.73 24.74 -14.02
N ILE A 28 -21.99 24.56 -14.48
CA ILE A 28 -22.67 23.25 -14.37
C ILE A 28 -22.01 22.21 -15.27
N THR A 29 -21.61 22.58 -16.50
CA THR A 29 -20.93 21.65 -17.40
C THR A 29 -19.57 21.24 -16.87
N LEU A 30 -18.79 22.15 -16.29
CA LEU A 30 -17.51 21.83 -15.64
C LEU A 30 -17.72 20.92 -14.43
N LEU A 31 -18.75 21.16 -13.62
CA LEU A 31 -19.09 20.33 -12.46
C LEU A 31 -19.54 18.93 -12.92
N LEU A 32 -20.32 18.84 -13.99
CA LEU A 32 -20.72 17.56 -14.58
C LEU A 32 -19.51 16.76 -15.08
N ILE A 33 -18.61 17.42 -15.81
CA ILE A 33 -17.37 16.79 -16.31
C ILE A 33 -16.52 16.30 -15.14
N PHE A 34 -16.40 17.10 -14.08
CA PHE A 34 -15.68 16.70 -12.88
C PHE A 34 -16.28 15.43 -12.24
N PHE A 35 -17.59 15.35 -12.08
CA PHE A 35 -18.24 14.16 -11.55
C PHE A 35 -18.11 12.94 -12.47
N VAL A 36 -18.17 13.13 -13.79
CA VAL A 36 -17.96 12.03 -14.75
C VAL A 36 -16.54 11.49 -14.67
N ILE A 37 -15.54 12.37 -14.57
CA ILE A 37 -14.13 11.96 -14.39
C ILE A 37 -13.94 11.26 -13.05
N MET A 38 -14.47 11.82 -11.96
CA MET A 38 -14.43 11.19 -10.63
C MET A 38 -15.09 9.80 -10.62
N TYR A 39 -16.24 9.67 -11.29
CA TYR A 39 -16.94 8.39 -11.43
C TYR A 39 -16.14 7.39 -12.28
N ALA A 40 -15.55 7.85 -13.39
CA ALA A 40 -14.69 7.01 -14.23
C ALA A 40 -13.45 6.52 -13.47
N MET A 41 -12.83 7.39 -12.65
CA MET A 41 -11.67 7.02 -11.80
C MET A 41 -12.06 6.16 -10.60
N SER A 42 -13.30 6.29 -10.08
CA SER A 42 -13.79 5.47 -8.98
C SER A 42 -14.00 3.99 -9.34
N ASN A 43 -14.18 3.69 -10.63
CA ASN A 43 -14.32 2.33 -11.15
C ASN A 43 -13.00 1.78 -11.76
N LEU A 44 -11.87 2.43 -11.49
CA LEU A 44 -10.57 1.92 -11.92
C LEU A 44 -10.19 0.70 -11.07
N ASP A 45 -10.34 -0.44 -11.70
CA ASP A 45 -9.94 -1.75 -11.18
C ASP A 45 -8.42 -1.76 -10.95
N SER A 46 -8.01 -1.98 -9.70
CA SER A 46 -6.58 -2.01 -9.30
C SER A 46 -5.78 -3.01 -10.12
N GLY A 47 -6.42 -4.08 -10.62
CA GLY A 47 -5.76 -5.08 -11.47
C GLY A 47 -5.27 -4.58 -12.84
N LYS A 48 -5.79 -3.45 -13.35
CA LYS A 48 -5.31 -2.88 -14.62
C LYS A 48 -4.07 -2.00 -14.46
N TYR A 49 -3.86 -1.44 -13.27
CA TYR A 49 -2.62 -0.71 -12.97
C TYR A 49 -1.41 -1.63 -12.86
N ASP A 50 -1.59 -2.83 -12.33
CA ASP A 50 -0.51 -3.81 -12.19
C ASP A 50 0.03 -4.25 -13.55
N VAL A 51 -0.81 -4.43 -14.56
CA VAL A 51 -0.40 -4.80 -15.92
C VAL A 51 0.41 -3.68 -16.59
N VAL A 52 0.02 -2.41 -16.38
CA VAL A 52 0.76 -1.26 -16.96
C VAL A 52 2.10 -1.05 -16.26
N THR A 53 2.13 -1.20 -14.94
CA THR A 53 3.36 -1.07 -14.15
C THR A 53 4.34 -2.19 -14.48
N GLN A 54 3.85 -3.42 -14.65
CA GLN A 54 4.66 -4.57 -15.04
C GLN A 54 5.19 -4.45 -16.47
N SER A 55 4.39 -3.92 -17.40
CA SER A 55 4.83 -3.62 -18.77
C SER A 55 5.95 -2.55 -18.81
N LEU A 56 5.82 -1.50 -17.98
CA LEU A 56 6.84 -0.47 -17.82
C LEU A 56 8.13 -1.02 -17.19
N GLN A 57 8.03 -1.83 -16.14
CA GLN A 57 9.20 -2.46 -15.51
C GLN A 57 9.93 -3.39 -16.46
N ASN A 58 9.22 -4.18 -17.26
CA ASN A 58 9.83 -5.03 -18.29
C ASN A 58 10.55 -4.22 -19.36
N THR A 59 10.02 -3.03 -19.72
CA THR A 59 10.65 -2.14 -20.68
C THR A 59 11.92 -1.48 -20.12
N PHE A 60 11.91 -1.10 -18.84
CA PHE A 60 13.08 -0.52 -18.17
C PHE A 60 14.18 -1.57 -17.90
N ASN A 61 13.82 -2.78 -17.50
CA ASN A 61 14.78 -3.87 -17.30
C ASN A 61 15.41 -4.35 -18.63
N ALA A 62 14.67 -4.26 -19.75
CA ALA A 62 15.23 -4.53 -21.07
C ALA A 62 16.23 -3.44 -21.54
N SER A 63 16.13 -2.22 -21.00
CA SER A 63 17.07 -1.13 -21.33
C SER A 63 18.41 -1.25 -20.59
N ASP A 64 18.44 -1.88 -19.42
CA ASP A 64 19.69 -2.04 -18.65
C ASP A 64 20.63 -3.09 -19.27
N SER A 65 20.10 -4.03 -20.06
CA SER A 65 20.92 -4.99 -20.80
C SER A 65 21.55 -4.44 -22.10
N VAL A 66 21.18 -3.25 -22.54
CA VAL A 66 21.74 -2.60 -23.76
C VAL A 66 22.96 -1.74 -23.43
N LEU A 67 23.20 -1.40 -22.16
CA LEU A 67 24.36 -0.58 -21.75
C LEU A 67 25.62 -1.38 -21.43
N GLU A 68 25.56 -2.70 -21.42
CA GLU A 68 26.72 -3.56 -21.13
C GLU A 68 27.50 -4.01 -22.38
N LEU A 69 27.18 -3.50 -23.58
CA LEU A 69 27.92 -3.80 -24.84
C LEU A 69 28.66 -2.59 -25.38
N GLY A 70 29.46 -1.96 -24.53
CA GLY A 70 30.28 -0.78 -24.87
C GLY A 70 31.73 -0.89 -24.41
N GLU A 71 32.43 -2.01 -24.68
CA GLU A 71 33.89 -2.03 -24.63
C GLU A 71 34.45 -3.03 -25.65
N GLY A 72 35.23 -2.50 -26.62
CA GLY A 72 36.09 -3.34 -27.48
C GLY A 72 36.11 -2.95 -28.93
N LEU A 73 36.74 -1.81 -29.28
CA LEU A 73 37.29 -1.57 -30.61
C LEU A 73 38.43 -2.57 -30.86
N GLY A 74 38.19 -3.56 -31.72
CA GLY A 74 39.17 -4.50 -32.22
C GLY A 74 38.87 -4.84 -33.68
N GLU A 75 39.57 -4.19 -34.54
CA GLU A 75 39.58 -4.31 -36.00
C GLU A 75 39.91 -5.73 -36.50
N LYS A 76 39.04 -6.34 -37.34
CA LYS A 76 39.48 -7.22 -38.46
C LYS A 76 38.45 -7.29 -39.59
N PRO A 77 38.89 -7.24 -40.86
CA PRO A 77 38.01 -7.10 -42.02
C PRO A 77 37.61 -8.44 -42.65
N GLY A 78 36.40 -8.42 -43.24
CA GLY A 78 36.03 -9.32 -44.32
C GLY A 78 35.09 -10.43 -43.97
N GLN A 79 33.82 -10.21 -44.28
CA GLN A 79 33.00 -11.17 -45.01
C GLN A 79 31.66 -10.55 -45.42
N THR A 80 31.41 -10.67 -46.64
CA THR A 80 30.34 -10.42 -47.60
C THR A 80 28.94 -10.36 -47.08
N ILE A 81 28.28 -9.23 -47.39
CA ILE A 81 26.85 -8.99 -47.26
C ILE A 81 26.12 -9.75 -48.39
N THR A 82 25.15 -10.59 -48.01
CA THR A 82 24.16 -11.09 -48.96
C THR A 82 22.83 -10.45 -48.63
N GLU A 83 22.37 -9.56 -49.47
CA GLU A 83 21.04 -8.94 -49.45
C GLU A 83 19.98 -9.98 -49.77
N THR A 84 18.91 -10.00 -48.97
CA THR A 84 17.65 -10.64 -49.36
C THR A 84 16.53 -9.64 -49.09
N PRO A 85 15.63 -9.39 -50.07
CA PRO A 85 14.66 -8.32 -50.00
C PRO A 85 13.44 -8.67 -49.14
N PRO A 86 12.65 -7.65 -48.69
CA PRO A 86 11.53 -7.85 -47.80
C PRO A 86 10.33 -8.43 -48.54
N SER A 87 9.78 -9.52 -48.00
CA SER A 87 8.49 -10.07 -48.41
C SER A 87 7.37 -9.30 -47.71
N GLU A 88 6.50 -8.75 -48.50
CA GLU A 88 5.16 -8.29 -48.12
C GLU A 88 4.36 -9.43 -47.49
N VAL A 89 3.82 -9.20 -46.30
CA VAL A 89 2.73 -10.02 -45.75
C VAL A 89 1.57 -9.09 -45.45
N GLN A 90 0.62 -9.12 -46.37
CA GLN A 90 -0.77 -8.74 -46.11
C GLN A 90 -1.35 -9.83 -45.20
N GLY A 91 -2.10 -9.38 -44.18
CA GLY A 91 -2.86 -10.29 -43.32
C GLY A 91 -3.69 -9.47 -42.35
N GLU A 92 -4.86 -9.00 -42.79
CA GLU A 92 -5.96 -8.64 -41.94
C GLU A 92 -6.29 -9.85 -41.05
N ASP A 93 -6.20 -9.71 -39.75
CA ASP A 93 -7.00 -10.56 -38.87
C ASP A 93 -7.54 -9.77 -37.70
N SER A 94 -8.86 -9.61 -37.77
CA SER A 94 -9.74 -9.05 -36.76
C SER A 94 -9.83 -10.07 -35.62
N GLY A 95 -8.87 -10.02 -34.70
CA GLY A 95 -8.84 -10.86 -33.50
C GLY A 95 -9.90 -10.42 -32.51
N THR A 96 -11.03 -11.07 -32.54
CA THR A 96 -12.03 -11.12 -31.48
C THR A 96 -11.32 -11.35 -30.13
N VAL A 97 -11.42 -10.39 -29.22
CA VAL A 97 -11.02 -10.55 -27.82
C VAL A 97 -12.05 -11.52 -27.20
N THR A 98 -11.69 -12.76 -27.08
CA THR A 98 -12.42 -13.72 -26.26
C THR A 98 -12.03 -13.49 -24.80
N PRO A 99 -12.98 -13.24 -23.90
CA PRO A 99 -12.72 -13.28 -22.47
C PRO A 99 -12.82 -14.75 -22.04
N ASP A 100 -11.71 -15.44 -21.94
CA ASP A 100 -11.55 -16.70 -21.18
C ASP A 100 -10.13 -17.23 -21.40
N ASP A 101 -9.19 -16.75 -20.59
CA ASP A 101 -7.93 -17.46 -20.40
C ASP A 101 -7.66 -17.70 -18.90
N ASP A 102 -8.72 -18.08 -18.17
CA ASP A 102 -8.63 -18.53 -16.77
C ASP A 102 -7.94 -19.90 -16.60
N ASN A 103 -7.41 -20.48 -17.70
CA ASN A 103 -6.86 -21.82 -17.70
C ASN A 103 -5.37 -21.89 -18.07
N LYS A 104 -4.65 -20.78 -17.98
CA LYS A 104 -3.20 -20.82 -18.10
C LYS A 104 -2.61 -21.35 -16.79
N PRO A 105 -1.78 -22.40 -16.80
CA PRO A 105 -1.14 -22.87 -15.58
C PRO A 105 -0.33 -21.73 -14.98
N LEU A 106 -0.57 -21.45 -13.69
CA LEU A 106 0.13 -20.44 -12.91
C LEU A 106 1.63 -20.76 -12.92
N THR A 107 2.44 -19.73 -12.94
CA THR A 107 3.87 -19.89 -12.69
C THR A 107 4.07 -20.29 -11.22
N GLU A 108 5.17 -21.00 -10.89
CA GLU A 108 5.50 -21.37 -9.52
C GLU A 108 5.50 -20.16 -8.57
N ARG A 109 5.88 -18.98 -9.07
CA ARG A 109 5.86 -17.72 -8.32
C ARG A 109 4.43 -17.26 -8.01
N GLU A 110 3.53 -17.35 -8.98
CA GLU A 110 2.11 -16.97 -8.79
C GLU A 110 1.40 -17.93 -7.83
N GLU A 111 1.74 -19.21 -7.85
CA GLU A 111 1.23 -20.19 -6.89
C GLU A 111 1.73 -19.90 -5.48
N GLN A 112 3.01 -19.60 -5.31
CA GLN A 112 3.60 -19.22 -4.03
C GLN A 112 2.98 -17.93 -3.49
N PHE A 113 2.79 -16.92 -4.34
CA PHE A 113 2.12 -15.67 -3.97
C PHE A 113 0.69 -15.91 -3.49
N ARG A 114 -0.12 -16.66 -4.25
CA ARG A 114 -1.50 -17.01 -3.86
C ARG A 114 -1.55 -17.80 -2.55
N SER A 115 -0.64 -18.71 -2.36
CA SER A 115 -0.54 -19.49 -1.11
C SER A 115 -0.25 -18.57 0.08
N GLN A 116 0.69 -17.64 -0.06
CA GLN A 116 1.02 -16.66 0.99
C GLN A 116 -0.17 -15.74 1.29
N GLU A 117 -0.86 -15.23 0.27
CA GLU A 117 -2.05 -14.40 0.46
C GLU A 117 -3.18 -15.14 1.17
N GLN A 118 -3.40 -16.41 0.86
CA GLN A 118 -4.37 -17.25 1.56
C GLN A 118 -3.99 -17.45 3.03
N GLU A 119 -2.70 -17.66 3.32
CA GLU A 119 -2.20 -17.78 4.68
C GLU A 119 -2.40 -16.50 5.49
N LEU A 120 -2.06 -15.34 4.93
CA LEU A 120 -2.28 -14.05 5.56
C LEU A 120 -3.77 -13.74 5.76
N GLN A 121 -4.63 -14.09 4.80
CA GLN A 121 -6.08 -13.92 4.94
C GLN A 121 -6.66 -14.82 6.04
N ASN A 122 -6.21 -16.07 6.12
CA ASN A 122 -6.61 -16.99 7.19
C ASN A 122 -6.16 -16.44 8.55
N LEU A 123 -4.91 -15.97 8.65
CA LEU A 123 -4.38 -15.35 9.85
C LEU A 123 -5.20 -14.13 10.26
N PHE A 124 -5.54 -13.24 9.31
CA PHE A 124 -6.40 -12.09 9.54
C PHE A 124 -7.75 -12.50 10.15
N ASN A 125 -8.42 -13.48 9.57
CA ASN A 125 -9.72 -13.96 10.01
C ASN A 125 -9.65 -14.56 11.42
N VAL A 126 -8.64 -15.39 11.70
CA VAL A 126 -8.45 -16.03 13.02
C VAL A 126 -8.18 -14.98 14.09
N ILE A 127 -7.34 -13.98 13.80
CA ILE A 127 -7.03 -12.92 14.79
C ILE A 127 -8.25 -12.04 15.01
N THR A 128 -8.98 -11.67 13.96
CA THR A 128 -10.20 -10.86 14.07
C THR A 128 -11.25 -11.58 14.92
N GLN A 129 -11.50 -12.85 14.66
CA GLN A 129 -12.40 -13.67 15.47
C GLN A 129 -11.98 -13.75 16.95
N TYR A 130 -10.68 -13.92 17.21
CA TYR A 130 -10.16 -13.92 18.56
C TYR A 130 -10.37 -12.59 19.29
N ILE A 131 -10.19 -11.46 18.60
CA ILE A 131 -10.42 -10.12 19.15
C ILE A 131 -11.90 -9.95 19.55
N GLU A 132 -12.83 -10.34 18.67
CA GLU A 132 -14.26 -10.28 18.92
C GLU A 132 -14.70 -11.17 20.09
N ASP A 133 -14.28 -12.43 20.09
CA ASP A 133 -14.62 -13.40 21.13
C ASP A 133 -14.14 -12.97 22.53
N ASN A 134 -13.01 -12.26 22.60
CA ASN A 134 -12.42 -11.78 23.86
C ASN A 134 -12.71 -10.31 24.15
N LYS A 135 -13.50 -9.60 23.33
CA LYS A 135 -13.88 -8.19 23.50
C LYS A 135 -12.68 -7.25 23.59
N LEU A 136 -11.71 -7.46 22.71
CA LEU A 136 -10.43 -6.72 22.67
C LEU A 136 -10.39 -5.61 21.61
N GLU A 137 -11.51 -5.25 20.96
CA GLU A 137 -11.60 -4.32 19.84
C GLU A 137 -11.08 -2.91 20.17
N ASN A 138 -11.14 -2.52 21.46
CA ASN A 138 -10.61 -1.24 21.92
C ASN A 138 -9.10 -1.26 22.23
N GLN A 139 -8.47 -2.43 22.19
CA GLN A 139 -7.08 -2.65 22.61
C GLN A 139 -6.21 -3.18 21.49
N ILE A 140 -6.79 -3.95 20.57
CA ILE A 140 -6.11 -4.60 19.46
C ILE A 140 -6.85 -4.29 18.17
N PHE A 141 -6.10 -3.91 17.16
CA PHE A 141 -6.62 -3.63 15.82
C PHE A 141 -5.79 -4.38 14.79
N VAL A 142 -6.44 -5.00 13.82
CA VAL A 142 -5.79 -5.72 12.72
C VAL A 142 -6.12 -5.05 11.40
N ALA A 143 -5.11 -4.88 10.55
CA ALA A 143 -5.25 -4.31 9.23
C ALA A 143 -4.36 -5.03 8.23
N ASP A 144 -4.90 -5.28 7.07
CA ASP A 144 -4.12 -5.71 5.91
C ASP A 144 -3.49 -4.47 5.25
N LYS A 145 -2.17 -4.46 5.16
CA LYS A 145 -1.37 -3.36 4.58
C LYS A 145 -0.53 -3.91 3.41
N PRO A 146 -0.07 -3.04 2.49
CA PRO A 146 0.82 -3.50 1.40
C PRO A 146 2.05 -4.26 1.87
N GLN A 147 2.61 -3.89 3.05
CA GLN A 147 3.79 -4.55 3.62
C GLN A 147 3.47 -5.92 4.25
N GLY A 148 2.21 -6.21 4.58
CA GLY A 148 1.78 -7.40 5.28
C GLY A 148 0.66 -7.15 6.28
N LEU A 149 0.35 -8.16 7.08
CA LEU A 149 -0.70 -8.09 8.09
C LEU A 149 -0.20 -7.38 9.35
N ALA A 150 -0.72 -6.19 9.63
CA ALA A 150 -0.35 -5.40 10.80
C ALA A 150 -1.35 -5.60 11.95
N ILE A 151 -0.85 -5.99 13.11
CA ILE A 151 -1.56 -6.17 14.36
C ILE A 151 -1.10 -5.08 15.32
N THR A 152 -1.96 -4.11 15.60
CA THR A 152 -1.67 -2.99 16.49
C THR A 152 -2.21 -3.24 17.88
N LEU A 153 -1.34 -3.23 18.89
CA LEU A 153 -1.69 -3.40 20.28
C LEU A 153 -1.47 -2.09 21.04
N SER A 154 -2.49 -1.65 21.78
CA SER A 154 -2.40 -0.44 22.63
C SER A 154 -1.36 -0.63 23.74
N ASP A 155 -0.58 0.44 24.04
CA ASP A 155 0.39 0.41 25.12
C ASP A 155 -0.25 0.12 26.48
N ARG A 156 -1.46 0.64 26.72
CA ARG A 156 -2.21 0.39 27.98
C ARG A 156 -2.56 -1.06 28.18
N PHE A 157 -2.74 -1.81 27.12
CA PHE A 157 -2.98 -3.24 27.17
C PHE A 157 -1.71 -3.99 27.56
N LEU A 158 -0.56 -3.60 26.98
CA LEU A 158 0.71 -4.31 27.12
C LEU A 158 1.52 -3.88 28.34
N PHE A 159 1.51 -2.59 28.70
CA PHE A 159 2.46 -2.00 29.65
C PHE A 159 1.78 -1.08 30.65
N ASP A 160 2.43 -0.87 31.80
CA ASP A 160 2.13 0.26 32.66
C ASP A 160 2.72 1.57 32.11
N GLN A 161 2.19 2.70 32.57
CA GLN A 161 2.60 4.00 32.07
C GLN A 161 4.11 4.22 32.26
N GLY A 162 4.80 4.54 31.15
CA GLY A 162 6.24 4.80 31.17
C GLY A 162 7.10 3.55 31.39
N GLN A 163 6.52 2.35 31.36
CA GLN A 163 7.22 1.09 31.52
C GLN A 163 7.27 0.31 30.19
N ALA A 164 8.24 -0.63 30.12
CA ALA A 164 8.35 -1.60 29.03
C ALA A 164 8.19 -3.06 29.53
N ALA A 165 7.98 -3.27 30.83
CA ALA A 165 7.65 -4.60 31.35
C ALA A 165 6.22 -4.97 30.95
N LEU A 166 6.04 -6.17 30.37
CA LEU A 166 4.74 -6.68 29.98
C LEU A 166 3.85 -6.94 31.21
N LYS A 167 2.58 -6.61 31.08
CA LYS A 167 1.54 -6.94 32.05
C LYS A 167 1.16 -8.42 31.95
N ASP A 168 0.90 -9.06 33.08
CA ASP A 168 0.41 -10.44 33.12
C ASP A 168 -0.87 -10.64 32.29
N GLY A 169 -1.76 -9.65 32.28
CA GLY A 169 -3.00 -9.67 31.50
C GLY A 169 -2.80 -9.68 29.98
N ALA A 170 -1.64 -9.31 29.47
CA ALA A 170 -1.33 -9.36 28.04
C ALA A 170 -0.83 -10.75 27.59
N ALA A 171 -0.30 -11.56 28.52
CA ALA A 171 0.31 -12.84 28.20
C ALA A 171 -0.61 -13.81 27.44
N PRO A 172 -1.90 -14.02 27.80
CA PRO A 172 -2.76 -14.94 27.05
C PRO A 172 -2.93 -14.57 25.57
N THR A 173 -3.05 -13.26 25.29
CA THR A 173 -3.18 -12.76 23.91
C THR A 173 -1.88 -12.91 23.15
N LEU A 174 -0.75 -12.57 23.76
CA LEU A 174 0.57 -12.76 23.14
C LEU A 174 0.86 -14.25 22.88
N SER A 175 0.49 -15.15 23.79
CA SER A 175 0.61 -16.60 23.58
C SER A 175 -0.27 -17.10 22.43
N LYS A 176 -1.47 -16.54 22.29
CA LYS A 176 -2.33 -16.85 21.13
C LYS A 176 -1.69 -16.42 19.83
N LEU A 177 -1.17 -15.18 19.76
CA LEU A 177 -0.43 -14.69 18.58
C LEU A 177 0.80 -15.56 18.30
N ALA A 178 1.56 -15.90 19.32
CA ALA A 178 2.72 -16.80 19.20
C ALA A 178 2.35 -18.15 18.58
N SER A 179 1.22 -18.74 19.00
CA SER A 179 0.73 -19.99 18.42
C SER A 179 0.42 -19.89 16.92
N LEU A 180 -0.04 -18.72 16.47
CA LEU A 180 -0.33 -18.46 15.07
C LEU A 180 0.94 -18.16 14.25
N PHE A 181 1.99 -17.63 14.89
CA PHE A 181 3.25 -17.31 14.21
C PHE A 181 4.19 -18.53 14.10
N ARG A 182 3.96 -19.59 14.86
CA ARG A 182 4.85 -20.76 14.97
C ARG A 182 5.12 -21.44 13.62
N ASP A 183 4.08 -21.55 12.80
CA ASP A 183 4.12 -22.28 11.54
C ASP A 183 4.28 -21.35 10.33
N LEU A 184 4.41 -20.02 10.57
CA LEU A 184 4.60 -19.06 9.50
C LEU A 184 6.01 -19.14 8.94
N ASN A 185 6.11 -19.18 7.62
CA ASN A 185 7.40 -19.13 6.91
C ASN A 185 7.71 -17.71 6.41
N THR A 186 7.53 -16.70 7.29
CA THR A 186 7.76 -15.30 6.97
C THR A 186 8.33 -14.55 8.17
N VAL A 187 8.82 -13.33 7.93
CA VAL A 187 9.38 -12.49 8.99
C VAL A 187 8.28 -11.71 9.70
N VAL A 188 8.33 -11.71 11.03
CA VAL A 188 7.48 -10.91 11.91
C VAL A 188 8.26 -9.71 12.42
N SER A 189 7.84 -8.50 12.06
CA SER A 189 8.43 -7.23 12.54
C SER A 189 7.65 -6.70 13.74
N ILE A 190 8.36 -6.37 14.83
CA ILE A 190 7.77 -5.80 16.04
C ILE A 190 8.25 -4.37 16.19
N GLU A 191 7.34 -3.40 16.11
CA GLU A 191 7.64 -1.98 16.11
C GLU A 191 7.01 -1.28 17.31
N GLY A 192 7.85 -0.59 18.11
CA GLY A 192 7.40 0.20 19.24
C GLY A 192 7.25 1.68 18.87
N HIS A 193 6.15 2.28 19.35
CA HIS A 193 5.85 3.70 19.11
C HIS A 193 5.43 4.40 20.41
N THR A 194 5.76 5.69 20.53
CA THR A 194 5.31 6.55 21.61
C THR A 194 4.48 7.72 21.06
N ASP A 195 3.93 8.52 21.95
CA ASP A 195 3.48 9.87 21.61
C ASP A 195 4.68 10.85 21.69
N ASN A 196 4.42 12.14 21.44
CA ASN A 196 5.43 13.19 21.43
C ASN A 196 5.75 13.76 22.84
N ILE A 197 5.19 13.20 23.91
CA ILE A 197 5.52 13.62 25.27
C ILE A 197 6.83 12.97 25.66
N PRO A 198 7.86 13.73 26.07
CA PRO A 198 9.11 13.17 26.54
C PRO A 198 8.90 12.25 27.76
N VAL A 199 9.74 11.25 27.89
CA VAL A 199 9.77 10.40 29.09
C VAL A 199 10.02 11.26 30.33
N GLY A 200 9.41 10.91 31.46
CA GLY A 200 9.57 11.67 32.70
C GLY A 200 11.00 11.65 33.22
N ALA A 201 11.42 12.71 33.98
CA ALA A 201 12.77 12.83 34.53
C ALA A 201 13.20 11.65 35.43
N ASN A 202 12.24 10.92 36.02
CA ASN A 202 12.49 9.73 36.85
C ASN A 202 12.30 8.43 36.09
N SER A 203 12.21 8.47 34.75
CA SER A 203 12.09 7.27 33.92
C SER A 203 13.38 6.44 33.97
N ALA A 204 13.23 5.12 33.86
CA ALA A 204 14.35 4.22 33.65
C ALA A 204 14.95 4.36 32.23
N TYR A 205 14.26 5.07 31.34
CA TYR A 205 14.63 5.24 29.93
C TYR A 205 15.08 6.67 29.69
N THR A 206 16.10 6.84 28.83
CA THR A 206 16.70 8.15 28.52
C THR A 206 15.76 9.03 27.69
N ASP A 207 15.02 8.41 26.75
CA ASP A 207 14.16 9.11 25.80
C ASP A 207 13.07 8.16 25.23
N ASN A 208 12.24 8.68 24.34
CA ASN A 208 11.18 7.95 23.67
C ASN A 208 11.72 6.89 22.70
N TRP A 209 12.94 7.05 22.17
CA TRP A 209 13.59 6.06 21.31
C TRP A 209 13.90 4.79 22.11
N GLN A 210 14.55 4.98 23.25
CA GLN A 210 14.86 3.87 24.14
C GLN A 210 13.58 3.19 24.65
N LEU A 211 12.60 3.98 25.12
CA LEU A 211 11.34 3.40 25.62
C LEU A 211 10.62 2.57 24.55
N SER A 212 10.51 3.08 23.34
CA SER A 212 9.83 2.38 22.23
C SER A 212 10.59 1.12 21.83
N GLY A 213 11.92 1.17 21.78
CA GLY A 213 12.77 0.01 21.49
C GLY A 213 12.67 -1.08 22.55
N GLU A 214 12.71 -0.71 23.83
CA GLU A 214 12.58 -1.66 24.95
C GLU A 214 11.19 -2.29 25.00
N ARG A 215 10.13 -1.58 24.63
CA ARG A 215 8.79 -2.14 24.51
C ARG A 215 8.69 -3.19 23.41
N ALA A 216 9.22 -2.88 22.23
CA ALA A 216 9.28 -3.86 21.14
C ALA A 216 10.12 -5.08 21.52
N LEU A 217 11.27 -4.85 22.18
CA LEU A 217 12.15 -5.93 22.66
C LEU A 217 11.48 -6.82 23.72
N SER A 218 10.67 -6.23 24.61
CA SER A 218 9.94 -7.01 25.62
C SER A 218 8.92 -7.96 25.00
N VAL A 219 8.20 -7.51 23.96
CA VAL A 219 7.30 -8.37 23.20
C VAL A 219 8.08 -9.47 22.45
N LEU A 220 9.18 -9.10 21.81
CA LEU A 220 10.05 -10.08 21.14
C LEU A 220 10.56 -11.15 22.12
N ARG A 221 11.08 -10.76 23.28
CA ARG A 221 11.55 -11.70 24.30
C ARG A 221 10.46 -12.62 24.81
N PHE A 222 9.24 -12.12 24.93
CA PHE A 222 8.10 -12.98 25.27
C PHE A 222 7.93 -14.11 24.23
N PHE A 223 7.98 -13.79 22.95
CA PHE A 223 7.88 -14.80 21.89
C PHE A 223 9.07 -15.77 21.87
N LEU A 224 10.29 -15.28 22.09
CA LEU A 224 11.49 -16.13 22.04
C LEU A 224 11.71 -16.92 23.34
N ASP A 225 11.59 -16.24 24.49
CA ASP A 225 11.98 -16.82 25.77
C ASP A 225 10.85 -17.61 26.44
N THR A 226 9.59 -17.14 26.32
CA THR A 226 8.42 -17.78 26.91
C THR A 226 7.80 -18.78 25.95
N GLU A 227 7.51 -18.37 24.72
CA GLU A 227 6.81 -19.17 23.72
C GLU A 227 7.75 -20.05 22.87
N LYS A 228 9.08 -19.85 22.97
CA LYS A 228 10.11 -20.65 22.30
C LYS A 228 9.99 -20.65 20.77
N LEU A 229 9.65 -19.49 20.19
CA LEU A 229 9.64 -19.33 18.74
C LEU A 229 11.07 -19.21 18.19
N ASN A 230 11.24 -19.54 16.89
CA ASN A 230 12.54 -19.44 16.23
C ASN A 230 12.94 -17.96 16.05
N PRO A 231 14.11 -17.52 16.55
CA PRO A 231 14.56 -16.14 16.44
C PRO A 231 14.79 -15.66 15.00
N ASP A 232 15.10 -16.55 14.05
CA ASP A 232 15.40 -16.19 12.65
C ASP A 232 14.21 -15.54 11.92
N GLY A 233 12.97 -15.81 12.40
CA GLY A 233 11.74 -15.24 11.84
C GLY A 233 11.34 -13.89 12.44
N PHE A 234 12.19 -13.21 13.26
CA PHE A 234 11.80 -12.01 13.96
C PHE A 234 12.77 -10.86 13.77
N GLN A 235 12.22 -9.66 13.74
CA GLN A 235 12.95 -8.41 13.88
C GLN A 235 12.20 -7.43 14.78
N TYR A 236 12.91 -6.46 15.39
CA TYR A 236 12.29 -5.42 16.18
C TYR A 236 12.90 -4.04 15.93
N ALA A 237 12.11 -2.98 16.17
CA ALA A 237 12.56 -1.60 16.07
C ALA A 237 11.78 -0.68 17.02
N GLY A 238 12.43 0.39 17.50
CA GLY A 238 11.79 1.50 18.17
C GLY A 238 11.76 2.72 17.28
N TYR A 239 10.59 3.38 17.15
CA TYR A 239 10.40 4.54 16.28
C TYR A 239 10.03 5.82 17.05
N ALA A 240 10.00 5.78 18.38
CA ALA A 240 9.58 6.91 19.20
C ALA A 240 8.24 7.51 18.66
N ASP A 241 8.18 8.82 18.48
CA ASP A 241 7.02 9.58 17.98
C ASP A 241 7.11 9.92 16.48
N THR A 242 8.06 9.33 15.74
CA THR A 242 8.32 9.68 14.33
C THR A 242 7.29 9.16 13.33
N ARG A 243 6.47 8.17 13.74
CA ARG A 243 5.43 7.55 12.90
C ARG A 243 4.04 7.66 13.56
N PRO A 244 3.47 8.86 13.71
CA PRO A 244 2.19 9.04 14.37
C PRO A 244 1.04 8.52 13.48
N THR A 245 0.05 7.87 14.10
CA THR A 245 -1.22 7.45 13.48
C THR A 245 -2.39 8.33 13.91
N GLY A 246 -2.19 9.15 14.93
CA GLY A 246 -3.15 10.12 15.44
C GLY A 246 -2.52 11.46 15.74
N ASP A 247 -3.35 12.50 15.88
CA ASP A 247 -2.90 13.85 16.19
C ASP A 247 -2.34 13.93 17.62
N ASN A 248 -1.05 14.21 17.76
CA ASN A 248 -0.35 14.36 19.04
C ASN A 248 -0.84 15.54 19.89
N THR A 249 -1.56 16.49 19.33
CA THR A 249 -2.15 17.61 20.09
C THR A 249 -3.32 17.16 20.96
N THR A 250 -3.99 16.08 20.60
CA THR A 250 -5.14 15.53 21.31
C THR A 250 -4.76 14.34 22.21
N ALA A 251 -5.44 14.19 23.34
CA ALA A 251 -5.22 13.03 24.22
C ALA A 251 -5.60 11.69 23.53
N ALA A 252 -6.64 11.70 22.71
CA ALA A 252 -7.08 10.53 21.95
C ALA A 252 -6.06 10.14 20.86
N GLY A 253 -5.49 11.13 20.15
CA GLY A 253 -4.45 10.87 19.15
C GLY A 253 -3.16 10.36 19.78
N ARG A 254 -2.71 10.95 20.89
CA ARG A 254 -1.55 10.42 21.65
C ARG A 254 -1.78 8.98 22.11
N GLN A 255 -3.01 8.64 22.54
CA GLN A 255 -3.34 7.26 22.92
C GLN A 255 -3.17 6.29 21.75
N LYS A 256 -3.58 6.68 20.53
CA LYS A 256 -3.39 5.87 19.31
C LYS A 256 -1.91 5.74 18.93
N ASN A 257 -1.11 6.78 19.19
CA ASN A 257 0.32 6.77 18.86
C ASN A 257 1.12 5.84 19.79
N ARG A 258 0.73 5.75 21.08
CA ARG A 258 1.35 4.80 22.01
C ARG A 258 0.87 3.38 21.74
N ARG A 259 1.64 2.63 20.97
CA ARG A 259 1.30 1.28 20.51
C ARG A 259 2.55 0.42 20.28
N VAL A 260 2.34 -0.85 20.22
CA VAL A 260 3.24 -1.80 19.55
C VAL A 260 2.54 -2.34 18.32
N GLU A 261 3.20 -2.32 17.18
CA GLU A 261 2.70 -2.87 15.93
C GLU A 261 3.50 -4.13 15.60
N ILE A 262 2.80 -5.24 15.40
CA ILE A 262 3.38 -6.53 15.01
C ILE A 262 2.95 -6.75 13.56
N THR A 263 3.89 -6.78 12.62
CA THR A 263 3.61 -6.95 11.20
C THR A 263 4.16 -8.28 10.72
N VAL A 264 3.29 -9.15 10.24
CA VAL A 264 3.64 -10.35 9.49
C VAL A 264 3.92 -9.92 8.05
N LEU A 265 5.20 -9.92 7.65
CA LEU A 265 5.62 -9.33 6.38
C LEU A 265 5.25 -10.20 5.19
N ARG A 266 4.83 -9.57 4.09
CA ARG A 266 4.78 -10.22 2.78
C ARG A 266 6.19 -10.38 2.25
N GLN A 267 6.59 -11.61 1.94
CA GLN A 267 7.90 -11.90 1.33
C GLN A 267 7.84 -11.77 -0.19
N LEU A 268 6.71 -12.14 -0.76
CA LEU A 268 6.46 -12.06 -2.19
C LEU A 268 5.61 -10.82 -2.46
N GLN A 269 6.02 -10.03 -3.44
CA GLN A 269 5.22 -8.95 -3.99
C GLN A 269 4.75 -9.36 -5.39
N PRO A 270 3.54 -8.91 -5.79
CA PRO A 270 2.96 -9.27 -7.07
C PRO A 270 3.80 -8.84 -8.26
#